data_dc4d9a45246976cbf76fd5c6c6564cc8
#
_entry.id   dc4d9a45246976cbf76fd5c6c6564cc8
#
_cell.length_a   1.000
_cell.length_b   1.000
_cell.length_c   1.000
_cell.angle_alpha   90.00
_cell.angle_beta   90.00
_cell.angle_gamma   90.00
#
_symmetry.space_group_name_H-M   'P 1'
#
loop_
_entity.id
_entity.type
_entity.pdbx_description
1 polymer ?
#
loop_
_entity_poly.entity_id
_entity_poly.type
_entity_poly.pdbx_seq_one_letter_code
_entity_poly.pdbx_strand_id
1 'polypeptide(L)'
;MKKIEKKIFDNFVKLKNEKTFFTLINKIFQKEIGFILLTLTVAHPKKKLVQRIYSSNNKIYPVGGTKKIPNNYLYEVIFKKQKSFIANNIRQIKKYHFDHQIIYNLGAESMLNQVVIFDNKTIGTINFLNKSNHFNTNHLKITNLISKFIAPIYLNYQIQMKN
;
A
#
# COMPACT_ATOMS: atom_id res chain seq x y z
N MET A 1 -0.93 -7.31 18.95
CA MET A 1 -0.67 -8.09 17.73
C MET A 1 -1.54 -9.34 17.63
N LYS A 2 -1.44 -10.33 18.50
CA LYS A 2 -2.28 -11.58 18.44
C LYS A 2 -3.78 -11.35 18.23
N LYS A 3 -4.38 -10.31 18.85
CA LYS A 3 -5.81 -9.97 18.68
C LYS A 3 -6.13 -9.45 17.27
N ILE A 4 -5.22 -8.70 16.66
CA ILE A 4 -5.35 -8.20 15.27
C ILE A 4 -5.20 -9.37 14.28
N GLU A 5 -4.21 -10.25 14.50
CA GLU A 5 -3.99 -11.47 13.70
C GLU A 5 -5.22 -12.35 13.68
N LYS A 6 -5.75 -12.68 14.86
CA LYS A 6 -6.97 -13.50 14.98
C LYS A 6 -8.14 -12.84 14.24
N LYS A 7 -8.37 -11.54 14.46
CA LYS A 7 -9.46 -10.82 13.80
C LYS A 7 -9.33 -10.82 12.28
N ILE A 8 -8.12 -10.66 11.75
CA ILE A 8 -7.85 -10.69 10.31
C ILE A 8 -8.11 -12.11 9.80
N PHE A 9 -7.53 -13.11 10.43
CA PHE A 9 -7.70 -14.52 10.04
C PHE A 9 -9.17 -14.96 10.04
N ASP A 10 -9.89 -14.74 11.16
CA ASP A 10 -11.29 -15.12 11.30
C ASP A 10 -12.21 -14.46 10.26
N ASN A 11 -11.85 -13.25 9.82
CA ASN A 11 -12.61 -12.56 8.77
C ASN A 11 -12.15 -12.94 7.37
N PHE A 12 -10.85 -13.22 7.17
CA PHE A 12 -10.30 -13.61 5.88
C PHE A 12 -10.91 -14.94 5.40
N VAL A 13 -11.05 -15.91 6.28
CA VAL A 13 -11.68 -17.21 5.98
C VAL A 13 -13.16 -17.09 5.58
N LYS A 14 -13.83 -16.02 6.04
CA LYS A 14 -15.26 -15.77 5.77
C LYS A 14 -15.51 -14.83 4.56
N LEU A 15 -14.47 -14.42 3.86
CA LEU A 15 -14.60 -13.48 2.74
C LEU A 15 -15.32 -14.11 1.57
N LYS A 16 -16.41 -13.47 1.15
CA LYS A 16 -17.21 -13.91 -0.01
C LYS A 16 -16.70 -13.32 -1.34
N ASN A 17 -16.03 -12.18 -1.30
CA ASN A 17 -15.51 -11.48 -2.48
C ASN A 17 -14.49 -10.38 -2.10
N GLU A 18 -13.80 -9.85 -3.11
CA GLU A 18 -12.79 -8.80 -2.94
C GLU A 18 -13.33 -7.49 -2.34
N LYS A 19 -14.57 -7.10 -2.65
CA LYS A 19 -15.18 -5.87 -2.12
C LYS A 19 -15.30 -5.93 -0.60
N THR A 20 -15.73 -7.07 -0.06
CA THR A 20 -15.81 -7.28 1.40
C THR A 20 -14.43 -7.28 2.03
N PHE A 21 -13.43 -7.85 1.35
CA PHE A 21 -12.04 -7.82 1.79
C PHE A 21 -11.51 -6.39 1.89
N PHE A 22 -11.61 -5.58 0.83
CA PHE A 22 -11.12 -4.21 0.84
C PHE A 22 -11.85 -3.34 1.89
N THR A 23 -13.15 -3.56 2.09
CA THR A 23 -13.91 -2.89 3.15
C THR A 23 -13.37 -3.25 4.54
N LEU A 24 -13.07 -4.52 4.79
CA LEU A 24 -12.50 -4.99 6.04
C LEU A 24 -11.11 -4.38 6.30
N ILE A 25 -10.23 -4.46 5.31
CA ILE A 25 -8.86 -3.91 5.40
C ILE A 25 -8.89 -2.41 5.64
N ASN A 26 -9.76 -1.68 4.94
CA ASN A 26 -9.93 -0.24 5.15
C ASN A 26 -10.33 0.08 6.61
N LYS A 27 -11.29 -0.65 7.16
CA LYS A 27 -11.73 -0.49 8.56
C LYS A 27 -10.61 -0.80 9.56
N ILE A 28 -9.85 -1.86 9.32
CA ILE A 28 -8.73 -2.25 10.19
C ILE A 28 -7.64 -1.17 10.14
N PHE A 29 -7.21 -0.77 8.95
CA PHE A 29 -6.17 0.23 8.80
C PHE A 29 -6.60 1.61 9.33
N GLN A 30 -7.87 2.00 9.12
CA GLN A 30 -8.37 3.26 9.67
C GLN A 30 -8.31 3.26 11.21
N LYS A 31 -8.66 2.13 11.84
CA LYS A 31 -8.63 1.99 13.30
C LYS A 31 -7.22 1.93 13.88
N GLU A 32 -6.34 1.13 13.26
CA GLU A 32 -5.04 0.77 13.85
C GLU A 32 -3.91 1.73 13.45
N ILE A 33 -4.06 2.43 12.32
CA ILE A 33 -3.03 3.30 11.74
C ILE A 33 -3.55 4.73 11.59
N GLY A 34 -4.78 4.90 11.09
CA GLY A 34 -5.30 6.18 10.65
C GLY A 34 -4.66 6.64 9.34
N PHE A 35 -5.46 7.19 8.43
CA PHE A 35 -4.95 7.73 7.17
C PHE A 35 -5.92 8.74 6.56
N ILE A 36 -5.39 9.67 5.77
CA ILE A 36 -6.14 10.55 4.87
C ILE A 36 -6.44 9.81 3.56
N LEU A 37 -5.45 9.05 3.06
CA LEU A 37 -5.58 8.21 1.87
C LEU A 37 -4.92 6.84 2.11
N LEU A 38 -5.61 5.79 1.68
CA LEU A 38 -5.08 4.44 1.54
C LEU A 38 -5.19 3.99 0.09
N THR A 39 -4.11 3.51 -0.49
CA THR A 39 -4.11 2.84 -1.80
C THR A 39 -3.36 1.52 -1.75
N LEU A 40 -3.82 0.55 -2.53
CA LEU A 40 -3.14 -0.73 -2.75
C LEU A 40 -2.69 -0.77 -4.21
N THR A 41 -1.42 -1.05 -4.45
CA THR A 41 -0.86 -1.12 -5.81
C THR A 41 -0.13 -2.44 -6.04
N VAL A 42 -0.41 -3.08 -7.16
CA VAL A 42 0.22 -4.33 -7.59
C VAL A 42 1.26 -4.05 -8.65
N ALA A 43 2.44 -4.65 -8.51
CA ALA A 43 3.49 -4.56 -9.51
C ALA A 43 3.17 -5.48 -10.70
N HIS A 44 3.23 -4.94 -11.91
CA HIS A 44 3.00 -5.74 -13.12
C HIS A 44 4.15 -6.74 -13.31
N PRO A 45 3.86 -8.05 -13.52
CA PRO A 45 4.89 -9.10 -13.52
C PRO A 45 5.90 -9.01 -14.68
N LYS A 46 5.52 -8.39 -15.82
CA LYS A 46 6.35 -8.29 -17.03
C LYS A 46 6.74 -6.85 -17.40
N LYS A 47 6.12 -5.83 -16.79
CA LYS A 47 6.35 -4.41 -17.13
C LYS A 47 6.81 -3.65 -15.90
N LYS A 48 7.67 -2.65 -16.07
CA LYS A 48 8.09 -1.74 -14.98
C LYS A 48 7.00 -0.73 -14.64
N LEU A 49 5.84 -1.22 -14.18
CA LEU A 49 4.72 -0.39 -13.72
C LEU A 49 4.01 -1.04 -12.53
N VAL A 50 3.30 -0.23 -11.78
CA VAL A 50 2.34 -0.65 -10.77
C VAL A 50 0.95 -0.23 -11.20
N GLN A 51 -0.07 -1.03 -10.82
CA GLN A 51 -1.48 -0.71 -11.03
C GLN A 51 -2.18 -0.61 -9.69
N ARG A 52 -3.03 0.40 -9.51
CA ARG A 52 -3.85 0.58 -8.33
C ARG A 52 -5.06 -0.35 -8.37
N ILE A 53 -5.15 -1.23 -7.37
CA ILE A 53 -6.25 -2.19 -7.23
C ILE A 53 -7.28 -1.75 -6.19
N TYR A 54 -6.91 -0.82 -5.30
CA TYR A 54 -7.81 -0.23 -4.32
C TYR A 54 -7.44 1.22 -4.01
N SER A 55 -8.44 2.04 -3.71
CA SER A 55 -8.29 3.40 -3.23
C SER A 55 -9.42 3.75 -2.26
N SER A 56 -9.08 4.37 -1.13
CA SER A 56 -10.07 4.96 -0.22
C SER A 56 -10.65 6.28 -0.73
N ASN A 57 -10.03 6.88 -1.76
CA ASN A 57 -10.51 8.07 -2.47
C ASN A 57 -10.36 7.88 -3.98
N ASN A 58 -11.35 7.21 -4.56
CA ASN A 58 -11.34 6.84 -5.98
C ASN A 58 -11.50 8.05 -6.93
N LYS A 59 -11.98 9.19 -6.42
CA LYS A 59 -12.10 10.42 -7.20
C LYS A 59 -10.74 11.02 -7.53
N ILE A 60 -9.80 11.02 -6.59
CA ILE A 60 -8.47 11.63 -6.76
C ILE A 60 -7.45 10.59 -7.23
N TYR A 61 -7.52 9.39 -6.67
CA TYR A 61 -6.66 8.26 -7.03
C TYR A 61 -7.50 7.07 -7.51
N PRO A 62 -7.97 7.07 -8.78
CA PRO A 62 -8.88 6.06 -9.30
C PRO A 62 -8.24 4.67 -9.35
N VAL A 63 -9.06 3.64 -9.08
CA VAL A 63 -8.70 2.23 -9.29
C VAL A 63 -8.43 2.01 -10.79
N GLY A 64 -7.52 1.10 -11.13
CA GLY A 64 -7.06 0.85 -12.50
C GLY A 64 -5.96 1.80 -12.96
N GLY A 65 -5.74 2.93 -12.28
CA GLY A 65 -4.65 3.84 -12.58
C GLY A 65 -3.27 3.17 -12.50
N THR A 66 -2.44 3.42 -13.49
CA THR A 66 -1.08 2.87 -13.57
C THR A 66 -0.01 3.94 -13.38
N LYS A 67 1.14 3.51 -12.86
CA LYS A 67 2.32 4.36 -12.69
C LYS A 67 3.56 3.57 -13.08
N LYS A 68 4.42 4.16 -13.91
CA LYS A 68 5.75 3.60 -14.16
C LYS A 68 6.55 3.56 -12.85
N ILE A 69 7.25 2.46 -12.62
CA ILE A 69 8.18 2.35 -11.50
C ILE A 69 9.40 3.21 -11.84
N PRO A 70 9.68 4.28 -11.08
CA PRO A 70 10.81 5.16 -11.38
C PRO A 70 12.13 4.46 -11.07
N ASN A 71 13.16 4.76 -11.84
CA ASN A 71 14.52 4.30 -11.55
C ASN A 71 15.21 5.30 -10.59
N ASN A 72 14.82 5.26 -9.33
CA ASN A 72 15.32 6.18 -8.29
C ASN A 72 15.52 5.44 -6.95
N TYR A 73 15.84 6.19 -5.90
CA TYR A 73 16.03 5.66 -4.54
C TYR A 73 14.85 4.80 -4.04
N LEU A 74 13.59 5.17 -4.35
CA LEU A 74 12.43 4.38 -3.94
C LEU A 74 12.39 2.99 -4.62
N TYR A 75 12.82 2.90 -5.87
CA TYR A 75 12.96 1.61 -6.55
C TYR A 75 13.97 0.71 -5.84
N GLU A 76 15.13 1.26 -5.49
CA GLU A 76 16.15 0.52 -4.74
C GLU A 76 15.62 0.03 -3.38
N VAL A 77 14.92 0.89 -2.64
CA VAL A 77 14.39 0.54 -1.32
C VAL A 77 13.26 -0.49 -1.42
N ILE A 78 12.26 -0.25 -2.27
CA ILE A 78 11.02 -1.02 -2.32
C ILE A 78 11.20 -2.33 -3.11
N PHE A 79 11.82 -2.27 -4.29
CA PHE A 79 11.87 -3.42 -5.19
C PHE A 79 13.15 -4.24 -5.10
N LYS A 80 14.30 -3.61 -4.83
CA LYS A 80 15.56 -4.35 -4.69
C LYS A 80 15.87 -4.76 -3.26
N LYS A 81 15.80 -3.79 -2.33
CA LYS A 81 16.05 -4.09 -0.90
C LYS A 81 14.83 -4.64 -0.17
N GLN A 82 13.65 -4.61 -0.78
CA GLN A 82 12.38 -5.11 -0.24
C GLN A 82 12.04 -4.51 1.13
N LYS A 83 12.38 -3.23 1.31
CA LYS A 83 12.13 -2.49 2.54
C LYS A 83 10.98 -1.51 2.38
N SER A 84 10.16 -1.41 3.43
CA SER A 84 9.14 -0.37 3.52
C SER A 84 9.78 0.99 3.68
N PHE A 85 9.08 2.04 3.25
CA PHE A 85 9.56 3.41 3.23
C PHE A 85 8.61 4.32 4.01
N ILE A 86 9.17 5.21 4.84
CA ILE A 86 8.43 6.29 5.50
C ILE A 86 9.05 7.63 5.07
N ALA A 87 8.17 8.55 4.66
CA ALA A 87 8.47 9.97 4.55
C ALA A 87 7.69 10.72 5.64
N ASN A 88 8.37 11.46 6.50
CA ASN A 88 7.77 12.10 7.66
C ASN A 88 7.24 13.51 7.38
N ASN A 89 7.62 14.11 6.25
CA ASN A 89 7.20 15.46 5.86
C ASN A 89 7.14 15.61 4.34
N ILE A 90 6.50 16.70 3.90
CA ILE A 90 6.29 16.98 2.47
C ILE A 90 7.61 17.14 1.68
N ARG A 91 8.70 17.62 2.31
CA ARG A 91 10.00 17.77 1.66
C ARG A 91 10.55 16.40 1.25
N GLN A 92 10.41 15.39 2.11
CA GLN A 92 10.82 14.02 1.81
C GLN A 92 9.93 13.39 0.73
N ILE A 93 8.61 13.66 0.74
CA ILE A 93 7.71 13.20 -0.31
C ILE A 93 8.10 13.82 -1.66
N LYS A 94 8.29 15.15 -1.71
CA LYS A 94 8.67 15.89 -2.92
C LYS A 94 9.93 15.33 -3.58
N LYS A 95 10.87 14.86 -2.79
CA LYS A 95 12.15 14.33 -3.31
C LYS A 95 11.96 13.10 -4.20
N TYR A 96 10.90 12.30 -3.98
CA TYR A 96 10.72 11.00 -4.63
C TYR A 96 9.39 10.82 -5.36
N HIS A 97 8.41 11.71 -5.14
CA HIS A 97 7.07 11.61 -5.69
C HIS A 97 6.72 12.83 -6.53
N PHE A 98 6.48 12.61 -7.83
CA PHE A 98 6.13 13.70 -8.76
C PHE A 98 4.74 14.27 -8.48
N ASP A 99 3.85 13.48 -7.87
CA ASP A 99 2.48 13.85 -7.50
C ASP A 99 2.38 14.50 -6.10
N HIS A 100 3.52 15.00 -5.57
CA HIS A 100 3.60 15.62 -4.24
C HIS A 100 2.64 16.79 -4.04
N GLN A 101 2.31 17.55 -5.09
CA GLN A 101 1.36 18.65 -5.00
C GLN A 101 -0.08 18.13 -4.78
N ILE A 102 -0.46 17.04 -5.45
CA ILE A 102 -1.77 16.38 -5.23
C ILE A 102 -1.84 15.86 -3.79
N ILE A 103 -0.75 15.26 -3.29
CA ILE A 103 -0.64 14.77 -1.92
C ILE A 103 -0.82 15.91 -0.92
N TYR A 104 -0.13 17.04 -1.14
CA TYR A 104 -0.24 18.22 -0.29
C TYR A 104 -1.66 18.81 -0.28
N ASN A 105 -2.30 18.91 -1.44
CA ASN A 105 -3.67 19.43 -1.57
C ASN A 105 -4.71 18.52 -0.89
N LEU A 106 -4.41 17.24 -0.66
CA LEU A 106 -5.20 16.34 0.19
C LEU A 106 -5.06 16.63 1.69
N GLY A 107 -4.18 17.55 2.09
CA GLY A 107 -3.81 17.81 3.47
C GLY A 107 -2.85 16.78 4.06
N ALA A 108 -2.16 16.02 3.20
CA ALA A 108 -1.20 15.00 3.61
C ALA A 108 0.24 15.50 3.43
N GLU A 109 1.07 15.21 4.41
CA GLU A 109 2.49 15.61 4.44
C GLU A 109 3.42 14.47 4.83
N SER A 110 2.90 13.31 5.21
CA SER A 110 3.68 12.10 5.47
C SER A 110 3.14 10.91 4.69
N MET A 111 4.00 9.92 4.48
CA MET A 111 3.72 8.73 3.68
C MET A 111 4.34 7.49 4.32
N LEU A 112 3.61 6.38 4.25
CA LEU A 112 4.13 5.04 4.51
C LEU A 112 3.86 4.16 3.29
N ASN A 113 4.90 3.61 2.69
CA ASN A 113 4.82 2.57 1.66
C ASN A 113 5.27 1.24 2.27
N GLN A 114 4.32 0.37 2.58
CA GLN A 114 4.58 -0.99 3.04
C GLN A 114 4.73 -1.92 1.85
N VAL A 115 5.84 -2.64 1.77
CA VAL A 115 6.05 -3.67 0.72
C VAL A 115 5.17 -4.89 0.96
N VAL A 116 4.66 -5.46 -0.11
CA VAL A 116 4.02 -6.78 -0.14
C VAL A 116 4.96 -7.72 -0.87
N ILE A 117 5.45 -8.75 -0.17
CA ILE A 117 6.47 -9.68 -0.67
C ILE A 117 5.87 -11.07 -0.82
N PHE A 118 6.19 -11.72 -1.92
CA PHE A 118 5.91 -13.13 -2.17
C PHE A 118 7.03 -13.73 -3.01
N ASP A 119 7.44 -14.97 -2.69
CA ASP A 119 8.52 -15.68 -3.38
C ASP A 119 9.78 -14.79 -3.55
N ASN A 120 10.21 -14.16 -2.46
CA ASN A 120 11.35 -13.24 -2.40
C ASN A 120 11.33 -12.11 -3.45
N LYS A 121 10.12 -11.64 -3.83
CA LYS A 121 9.90 -10.53 -4.76
C LYS A 121 8.89 -9.55 -4.20
N THR A 122 9.12 -8.25 -4.36
CA THR A 122 8.09 -7.26 -4.11
C THR A 122 7.03 -7.33 -5.21
N ILE A 123 5.83 -7.79 -4.85
CA ILE A 123 4.68 -7.92 -5.76
C ILE A 123 3.75 -6.70 -5.72
N GLY A 124 4.02 -5.75 -4.84
CA GLY A 124 3.29 -4.49 -4.76
C GLY A 124 3.51 -3.76 -3.44
N THR A 125 2.69 -2.74 -3.19
CA THR A 125 2.77 -1.91 -1.98
C THR A 125 1.39 -1.55 -1.44
N ILE A 126 1.32 -1.36 -0.12
CA ILE A 126 0.21 -0.72 0.59
C ILE A 126 0.69 0.70 0.93
N ASN A 127 -0.02 1.71 0.47
CA ASN A 127 0.44 3.09 0.56
C ASN A 127 -0.54 3.90 1.40
N PHE A 128 -0.01 4.57 2.41
CA PHE A 128 -0.76 5.45 3.30
C PHE A 128 -0.24 6.87 3.20
N LEU A 129 -1.16 7.83 3.25
CA LEU A 129 -0.88 9.25 3.41
C LEU A 129 -1.55 9.77 4.67
N ASN A 130 -0.85 10.65 5.40
CA ASN A 130 -1.41 11.36 6.56
C ASN A 130 -0.65 12.68 6.81
N LYS A 131 -1.01 13.40 7.87
CA LYS A 131 -0.35 14.62 8.32
C LYS A 131 1.11 14.37 8.66
N SER A 132 1.91 15.42 8.72
CA SER A 132 3.33 15.38 9.06
C SER A 132 3.61 14.54 10.31
N ASN A 133 4.70 13.76 10.29
CA ASN A 133 5.19 12.93 11.41
C ASN A 133 4.18 11.89 11.97
N HIS A 134 3.17 11.49 11.18
CA HIS A 134 2.15 10.54 11.63
C HIS A 134 2.69 9.11 11.74
N PHE A 135 3.45 8.65 10.76
CA PHE A 135 3.86 7.24 10.68
C PHE A 135 5.08 6.94 11.55
N ASN A 136 5.07 5.76 12.19
CA ASN A 136 6.11 5.30 13.11
C ASN A 136 6.36 3.79 12.98
N THR A 137 7.29 3.27 13.78
CA THR A 137 7.70 1.86 13.76
C THR A 137 6.57 0.89 14.14
N ASN A 138 5.61 1.31 14.99
CA ASN A 138 4.47 0.46 15.34
C ASN A 138 3.53 0.29 14.14
N HIS A 139 3.30 1.36 13.37
CA HIS A 139 2.54 1.30 12.12
C HIS A 139 3.22 0.35 11.11
N LEU A 140 4.56 0.36 11.01
CA LEU A 140 5.30 -0.61 10.17
C LEU A 140 5.07 -2.06 10.62
N LYS A 141 5.08 -2.34 11.92
CA LYS A 141 4.83 -3.68 12.44
C LYS A 141 3.42 -4.19 12.07
N ILE A 142 2.42 -3.33 12.23
CA ILE A 142 1.01 -3.66 11.91
C ILE A 142 0.85 -3.88 10.39
N THR A 143 1.37 -2.97 9.58
CA THR A 143 1.25 -3.06 8.12
C THR A 143 2.02 -4.25 7.55
N ASN A 144 3.20 -4.55 8.10
CA ASN A 144 3.98 -5.74 7.71
C ASN A 144 3.24 -7.04 8.04
N LEU A 145 2.56 -7.11 9.17
CA LEU A 145 1.73 -8.25 9.50
C LEU A 145 0.60 -8.42 8.47
N ILE A 146 -0.15 -7.35 8.20
CA ILE A 146 -1.30 -7.38 7.29
C ILE A 146 -0.87 -7.64 5.84
N SER A 147 0.31 -7.17 5.41
CA SER A 147 0.83 -7.39 4.06
C SER A 147 0.94 -8.87 3.69
N LYS A 148 1.21 -9.75 4.66
CA LYS A 148 1.28 -11.20 4.46
C LYS A 148 -0.09 -11.81 4.11
N PHE A 149 -1.17 -11.30 4.69
CA PHE A 149 -2.54 -11.74 4.39
C PHE A 149 -3.05 -11.16 3.06
N ILE A 150 -2.52 -10.02 2.63
CA ILE A 150 -2.89 -9.38 1.36
C ILE A 150 -2.20 -10.04 0.15
N ALA A 151 -1.05 -10.66 0.33
CA ALA A 151 -0.24 -11.22 -0.75
C ALA A 151 -1.01 -12.14 -1.72
N PRO A 152 -1.89 -13.05 -1.29
CA PRO A 152 -2.68 -13.88 -2.22
C PRO A 152 -3.56 -13.08 -3.17
N ILE A 153 -4.13 -11.96 -2.72
CA ILE A 153 -4.94 -11.08 -3.56
C ILE A 153 -4.08 -10.40 -4.62
N TYR A 154 -2.88 -9.92 -4.24
CA TYR A 154 -1.93 -9.33 -5.18
C TYR A 154 -1.51 -10.32 -6.25
N LEU A 155 -1.29 -11.59 -5.90
CA LEU A 155 -0.97 -12.66 -6.85
C LEU A 155 -2.11 -12.89 -7.84
N ASN A 156 -3.36 -12.91 -7.38
CA ASN A 156 -4.52 -13.04 -8.25
C ASN A 156 -4.57 -11.90 -9.30
N TYR A 157 -4.35 -10.66 -8.88
CA TYR A 157 -4.25 -9.53 -9.81
C TYR A 157 -3.07 -9.67 -10.78
N GLN A 158 -1.90 -10.16 -10.34
CA GLN A 158 -0.77 -10.40 -11.23
C GLN A 158 -1.06 -11.48 -12.28
N ILE A 159 -1.85 -12.51 -11.93
CA ILE A 159 -2.30 -13.54 -12.89
C ILE A 159 -3.20 -12.91 -13.94
N GLN A 160 -4.17 -12.09 -13.54
CA GLN A 160 -5.07 -11.38 -14.46
C GLN A 160 -4.32 -10.40 -15.39
N MET A 161 -3.23 -9.78 -14.93
CA MET A 161 -2.41 -8.87 -15.74
C MET A 161 -1.52 -9.59 -16.76
N LYS A 162 -1.33 -10.90 -16.66
CA LYS A 162 -0.52 -11.69 -17.61
C LYS A 162 -1.29 -12.04 -18.88
N ASN A 163 -2.59 -12.10 -18.75
CA ASN A 163 -3.54 -12.36 -19.84
C ASN A 163 -3.93 -11.05 -20.53
#